data_6605dbb8f10915a766d89b9ec08cccad
#
_entry.id   6605dbb8f10915a766d89b9ec08cccad
#
_cell.length_a   1.000
_cell.length_b   1.000
_cell.length_c   1.000
_cell.angle_alpha   90.00
_cell.angle_beta   90.00
_cell.angle_gamma   90.00
#
_symmetry.space_group_name_H-M   'P 1'
#
loop_
_entity.id
_entity.type
_entity.pdbx_description
1 polymer ?
#
loop_
_entity_poly.entity_id
_entity_poly.type
_entity_poly.pdbx_seq_one_letter_code
_entity_poly.pdbx_strand_id
1 'polypeptide(L)'
;MNIGAFLGRLAAAAVLASSTLGYASHANADTWERIQQEKKFVIGTEARFPPFEFVEGGKIVGYTQDVLDGIMAEAPEVEVQRLDLPFQGLLAGLDARKYDYVVTAVMGTKQRAEQYALSLPIADGTVALVKRKGDDTYTKLEDLAGKVIGVQAGAMQSKIVRAHVDALRSAGAAWDVTLKEYIDYNEAYSDLVAGRIDAVANSLPNLLFLAKERPEMFEVLSEPIGPRIYYGWAGRKDEDSASLVKFINDGIARLNESGELNKMQEKWFGFAMEVPTDKVPPPEF
;
A
#
# COMPACT_ATOMS: atom_id res chain seq x y z
N MET A 1 12.41 -87.68 -48.58
CA MET A 1 11.00 -87.86 -48.87
C MET A 1 10.28 -86.72 -48.15
N ASN A 2 10.05 -85.62 -48.80
CA ASN A 2 8.72 -85.14 -49.25
C ASN A 2 7.79 -84.93 -48.05
N ILE A 3 7.18 -83.86 -47.79
CA ILE A 3 6.37 -82.79 -48.45
C ILE A 3 5.94 -81.90 -47.32
N GLY A 4 5.71 -80.70 -47.32
CA GLY A 4 5.28 -79.69 -48.26
C GLY A 4 4.76 -78.55 -47.50
N ALA A 5 5.00 -77.37 -48.05
CA ALA A 5 4.55 -76.09 -47.60
C ALA A 5 3.02 -75.96 -47.46
N PHE A 6 2.55 -75.11 -46.58
CA PHE A 6 1.46 -74.18 -46.93
C PHE A 6 1.54 -72.92 -46.12
N LEU A 7 1.60 -71.83 -46.85
CA LEU A 7 1.52 -70.47 -46.44
C LEU A 7 0.15 -70.12 -45.85
N GLY A 8 0.13 -69.51 -44.74
CA GLY A 8 -1.04 -68.79 -44.25
C GLY A 8 -0.67 -67.35 -43.85
N ARG A 9 -0.81 -66.41 -44.77
CA ARG A 9 -0.71 -64.95 -44.52
C ARG A 9 -1.92 -64.54 -43.72
N LEU A 10 -1.71 -64.13 -42.46
CA LEU A 10 -2.67 -63.39 -41.71
C LEU A 10 -2.09 -61.95 -41.54
N ALA A 11 -2.68 -61.00 -42.26
CA ALA A 11 -2.42 -59.59 -42.14
C ALA A 11 -3.07 -59.09 -40.85
N ALA A 12 -2.26 -58.84 -39.85
CA ALA A 12 -2.71 -58.10 -38.67
C ALA A 12 -2.64 -56.60 -38.97
N ALA A 13 -3.80 -56.00 -39.19
CA ALA A 13 -3.94 -54.55 -39.25
C ALA A 13 -3.79 -53.98 -37.83
N ALA A 14 -2.62 -53.41 -37.56
CA ALA A 14 -2.41 -52.62 -36.34
C ALA A 14 -3.10 -51.27 -36.52
N VAL A 15 -4.24 -51.10 -35.86
CA VAL A 15 -4.89 -49.79 -35.68
C VAL A 15 -4.09 -49.05 -34.65
N LEU A 16 -3.22 -48.17 -35.08
CA LEU A 16 -2.60 -47.14 -34.24
C LEU A 16 -3.68 -46.12 -33.85
N ALA A 17 -4.33 -46.37 -32.72
CA ALA A 17 -5.12 -45.36 -32.06
C ALA A 17 -4.16 -44.32 -31.49
N SER A 18 -3.92 -43.24 -32.25
CA SER A 18 -3.22 -42.04 -31.74
C SER A 18 -4.10 -41.39 -30.70
N SER A 19 -3.94 -41.76 -29.44
CA SER A 19 -4.44 -41.04 -28.33
C SER A 19 -3.62 -39.71 -28.22
N THR A 20 -4.08 -38.67 -28.90
CA THR A 20 -3.71 -37.30 -28.58
C THR A 20 -4.23 -37.00 -27.21
N LEU A 21 -3.42 -37.32 -26.19
CA LEU A 21 -3.53 -36.69 -24.87
C LEU A 21 -3.37 -35.21 -25.12
N GLY A 22 -4.49 -34.50 -25.25
CA GLY A 22 -4.51 -33.06 -25.15
C GLY A 22 -3.91 -32.71 -23.80
N TYR A 23 -2.68 -32.22 -23.81
CA TYR A 23 -2.18 -31.44 -22.70
C TYR A 23 -3.11 -30.23 -22.65
N ALA A 24 -4.19 -30.32 -21.87
CA ALA A 24 -4.84 -29.13 -21.35
C ALA A 24 -3.74 -28.40 -20.57
N SER A 25 -3.11 -27.41 -21.21
CA SER A 25 -2.43 -26.36 -20.47
C SER A 25 -3.48 -25.89 -19.48
N HIS A 26 -3.34 -26.27 -18.23
CA HIS A 26 -3.94 -25.52 -17.14
C HIS A 26 -3.22 -24.18 -17.22
N ALA A 27 -3.73 -23.26 -18.03
CA ALA A 27 -3.50 -21.86 -17.80
C ALA A 27 -3.94 -21.68 -16.34
N ASN A 28 -2.98 -21.52 -15.45
CA ASN A 28 -3.31 -21.15 -14.08
C ASN A 28 -4.22 -19.93 -14.21
N ALA A 29 -5.45 -20.04 -13.66
CA ALA A 29 -6.35 -18.93 -13.62
C ALA A 29 -5.58 -17.75 -13.04
N ASP A 30 -5.68 -16.58 -13.68
CA ASP A 30 -5.02 -15.40 -13.15
C ASP A 30 -5.56 -15.08 -11.74
N THR A 31 -4.89 -14.18 -11.04
CA THR A 31 -5.21 -13.91 -9.63
C THR A 31 -6.67 -13.45 -9.45
N TRP A 32 -7.21 -12.64 -10.38
CA TRP A 32 -8.58 -12.15 -10.25
C TRP A 32 -9.60 -13.25 -10.57
N GLU A 33 -9.37 -14.05 -11.61
CA GLU A 33 -10.21 -15.22 -11.91
C GLU A 33 -10.25 -16.19 -10.73
N ARG A 34 -9.12 -16.50 -10.12
CA ARG A 34 -9.04 -17.35 -8.92
C ARG A 34 -9.86 -16.75 -7.77
N ILE A 35 -9.71 -15.45 -7.50
CA ILE A 35 -10.47 -14.75 -6.45
C ILE A 35 -11.98 -14.87 -6.69
N GLN A 36 -12.44 -14.70 -7.93
CA GLN A 36 -13.85 -14.83 -8.30
C GLN A 36 -14.37 -16.27 -8.14
N GLN A 37 -13.56 -17.27 -8.54
CA GLN A 37 -13.92 -18.69 -8.40
C GLN A 37 -13.98 -19.12 -6.95
N GLU A 38 -12.99 -18.74 -6.14
CA GLU A 38 -12.90 -19.05 -4.71
C GLU A 38 -13.81 -18.16 -3.86
N LYS A 39 -14.35 -17.07 -4.42
CA LYS A 39 -15.12 -16.02 -3.72
C LYS A 39 -14.37 -15.44 -2.53
N LYS A 40 -13.06 -15.32 -2.66
CA LYS A 40 -12.18 -14.96 -1.57
C LYS A 40 -11.04 -14.07 -2.05
N PHE A 41 -10.95 -12.86 -1.49
CA PHE A 41 -9.88 -11.90 -1.71
C PHE A 41 -9.10 -11.68 -0.41
N VAL A 42 -7.84 -12.10 -0.35
CA VAL A 42 -7.00 -11.95 0.84
C VAL A 42 -6.12 -10.71 0.66
N ILE A 43 -6.20 -9.77 1.61
CA ILE A 43 -5.40 -8.55 1.60
C ILE A 43 -4.51 -8.44 2.84
N GLY A 44 -3.33 -7.82 2.65
CA GLY A 44 -2.50 -7.34 3.75
C GLY A 44 -2.82 -5.89 4.06
N THR A 45 -3.00 -5.55 5.32
CA THR A 45 -3.31 -4.18 5.78
C THR A 45 -2.60 -3.87 7.10
N GLU A 46 -2.50 -2.60 7.47
CA GLU A 46 -2.01 -2.16 8.78
C GLU A 46 -3.10 -1.41 9.53
N ALA A 47 -3.83 -2.10 10.40
CA ALA A 47 -4.97 -1.51 11.12
C ALA A 47 -4.56 -0.65 12.34
N ARG A 48 -3.50 0.13 12.21
CA ARG A 48 -2.94 1.05 13.22
C ARG A 48 -2.57 2.42 12.64
N PHE A 49 -3.18 2.78 11.50
CA PHE A 49 -2.85 3.99 10.74
C PHE A 49 -4.09 4.89 10.50
N PRO A 50 -4.73 5.44 11.59
CA PRO A 50 -5.89 6.31 11.44
C PRO A 50 -5.52 7.61 10.70
N PRO A 51 -6.45 8.18 9.88
CA PRO A 51 -7.80 7.69 9.60
C PRO A 51 -7.87 6.74 8.40
N PHE A 52 -6.72 6.28 7.87
CA PHE A 52 -6.69 5.39 6.71
C PHE A 52 -7.29 4.02 7.05
N GLU A 53 -6.72 3.32 8.02
CA GLU A 53 -7.24 2.05 8.54
C GLU A 53 -6.88 1.90 10.02
N PHE A 54 -7.88 1.54 10.83
CA PHE A 54 -7.71 1.32 12.27
C PHE A 54 -8.81 0.43 12.84
N VAL A 55 -8.63 -0.06 14.06
CA VAL A 55 -9.62 -0.90 14.73
C VAL A 55 -10.56 -0.04 15.56
N GLU A 56 -11.85 -0.11 15.26
CA GLU A 56 -12.93 0.48 16.06
C GLU A 56 -14.04 -0.54 16.29
N GLY A 57 -14.46 -0.74 17.54
CA GLY A 57 -15.48 -1.73 17.88
C GLY A 57 -15.13 -3.17 17.47
N GLY A 58 -13.83 -3.52 17.40
CA GLY A 58 -13.35 -4.85 16.97
C GLY A 58 -13.38 -5.08 15.46
N LYS A 59 -13.63 -4.04 14.66
CA LYS A 59 -13.61 -4.09 13.20
C LYS A 59 -12.57 -3.14 12.65
N ILE A 60 -11.99 -3.49 11.50
CA ILE A 60 -11.14 -2.58 10.74
C ILE A 60 -12.05 -1.62 9.99
N VAL A 61 -11.87 -0.33 10.25
CA VAL A 61 -12.59 0.79 9.65
C VAL A 61 -11.60 1.83 9.12
N GLY A 62 -12.07 2.82 8.41
CA GLY A 62 -11.26 3.95 7.94
C GLY A 62 -11.46 4.25 6.47
N TYR A 63 -10.76 5.25 5.99
CA TYR A 63 -10.82 5.72 4.61
C TYR A 63 -10.54 4.59 3.59
N THR A 64 -9.46 3.85 3.82
CA THR A 64 -9.06 2.73 2.97
C THR A 64 -10.13 1.64 2.89
N GLN A 65 -10.85 1.41 4.02
CA GLN A 65 -11.95 0.45 4.05
C GLN A 65 -13.12 0.92 3.18
N ASP A 66 -13.53 2.18 3.30
CA ASP A 66 -14.62 2.74 2.49
C ASP A 66 -14.27 2.68 0.99
N VAL A 67 -13.02 3.00 0.62
CA VAL A 67 -12.55 2.91 -0.79
C VAL A 67 -12.61 1.46 -1.28
N LEU A 68 -12.13 0.50 -0.48
CA LEU A 68 -12.17 -0.92 -0.85
C LEU A 68 -13.61 -1.42 -1.01
N ASP A 69 -14.50 -1.06 -0.09
CA ASP A 69 -15.91 -1.44 -0.16
C ASP A 69 -16.59 -0.87 -1.42
N GLY A 70 -16.25 0.38 -1.78
CA GLY A 70 -16.71 0.99 -3.02
C GLY A 70 -16.21 0.28 -4.29
N ILE A 71 -14.99 -0.26 -4.28
CA ILE A 71 -14.44 -1.07 -5.37
C ILE A 71 -15.12 -2.44 -5.41
N MET A 72 -15.23 -3.10 -4.25
CA MET A 72 -15.78 -4.45 -4.13
C MET A 72 -17.30 -4.52 -4.33
N ALA A 73 -18.00 -3.39 -4.38
CA ALA A 73 -19.42 -3.34 -4.77
C ALA A 73 -19.69 -3.93 -6.16
N GLU A 74 -18.66 -4.05 -7.02
CA GLU A 74 -18.74 -4.71 -8.33
C GLU A 74 -18.55 -6.24 -8.26
N ALA A 75 -18.14 -6.77 -7.12
CA ALA A 75 -17.96 -8.21 -6.89
C ALA A 75 -18.51 -8.59 -5.51
N PRO A 76 -19.81 -8.39 -5.26
CA PRO A 76 -20.41 -8.54 -3.93
C PRO A 76 -20.39 -9.97 -3.39
N GLU A 77 -20.15 -10.95 -4.26
CA GLU A 77 -20.02 -12.37 -3.87
C GLU A 77 -18.64 -12.72 -3.34
N VAL A 78 -17.64 -11.81 -3.46
CA VAL A 78 -16.27 -12.04 -3.02
C VAL A 78 -16.08 -11.54 -1.59
N GLU A 79 -15.75 -12.44 -0.68
CA GLU A 79 -15.42 -12.11 0.70
C GLU A 79 -13.99 -11.56 0.79
N VAL A 80 -13.81 -10.40 1.42
CA VAL A 80 -12.50 -9.80 1.68
C VAL A 80 -11.97 -10.25 3.04
N GLN A 81 -10.88 -11.02 3.03
CA GLN A 81 -10.15 -11.41 4.23
C GLN A 81 -8.94 -10.51 4.46
N ARG A 82 -8.83 -9.96 5.67
CA ARG A 82 -7.81 -8.99 6.05
C ARG A 82 -6.78 -9.60 6.98
N LEU A 83 -5.51 -9.49 6.60
CA LEU A 83 -4.38 -9.83 7.47
C LEU A 83 -3.77 -8.52 7.99
N ASP A 84 -4.01 -8.23 9.27
CA ASP A 84 -3.43 -7.07 9.94
C ASP A 84 -1.98 -7.36 10.34
N LEU A 85 -1.04 -6.60 9.79
CA LEU A 85 0.40 -6.78 9.94
C LEU A 85 1.09 -5.42 10.13
N PRO A 86 2.25 -5.36 10.81
CA PRO A 86 3.09 -4.17 10.81
C PRO A 86 3.52 -3.78 9.39
N PHE A 87 3.53 -2.47 9.09
CA PHE A 87 3.81 -1.95 7.74
C PHE A 87 5.11 -2.49 7.14
N GLN A 88 6.17 -2.58 7.93
CA GLN A 88 7.50 -3.06 7.47
C GLN A 88 7.48 -4.48 6.86
N GLY A 89 6.49 -5.30 7.21
CA GLY A 89 6.34 -6.68 6.71
C GLY A 89 5.42 -6.84 5.51
N LEU A 90 4.63 -5.80 5.17
CA LEU A 90 3.56 -5.93 4.19
C LEU A 90 4.07 -6.22 2.77
N LEU A 91 5.03 -5.47 2.27
CA LEU A 91 5.51 -5.69 0.90
C LEU A 91 6.21 -7.04 0.76
N ALA A 92 7.00 -7.46 1.76
CA ALA A 92 7.62 -8.78 1.77
C ALA A 92 6.59 -9.92 1.86
N GLY A 93 5.47 -9.71 2.55
CA GLY A 93 4.36 -10.65 2.58
C GLY A 93 3.65 -10.80 1.24
N LEU A 94 3.53 -9.70 0.47
CA LEU A 94 3.01 -9.70 -0.90
C LEU A 94 3.93 -10.52 -1.84
N ASP A 95 5.25 -10.30 -1.76
CA ASP A 95 6.25 -11.07 -2.53
C ASP A 95 6.18 -12.56 -2.20
N ALA A 96 5.99 -12.89 -0.92
CA ALA A 96 5.82 -14.27 -0.45
C ALA A 96 4.42 -14.86 -0.74
N ARG A 97 3.56 -14.16 -1.48
CA ARG A 97 2.19 -14.60 -1.84
C ARG A 97 1.32 -14.97 -0.63
N LYS A 98 1.53 -14.32 0.54
CA LYS A 98 0.70 -14.53 1.73
C LYS A 98 -0.70 -13.94 1.58
N TYR A 99 -0.86 -12.99 0.69
CA TYR A 99 -2.10 -12.32 0.29
C TYR A 99 -1.98 -11.80 -1.14
N ASP A 100 -3.11 -11.39 -1.69
CA ASP A 100 -3.22 -11.05 -3.11
C ASP A 100 -2.84 -9.60 -3.40
N TYR A 101 -3.10 -8.71 -2.44
CA TYR A 101 -2.87 -7.27 -2.57
C TYR A 101 -2.52 -6.64 -1.23
N VAL A 102 -1.79 -5.55 -1.24
CA VAL A 102 -1.56 -4.67 -0.07
C VAL A 102 -2.53 -3.51 -0.15
N VAL A 103 -3.46 -3.46 0.81
CA VAL A 103 -4.50 -2.44 0.91
C VAL A 103 -4.24 -1.65 2.20
N THR A 104 -3.31 -0.73 2.12
CA THR A 104 -2.93 0.27 3.12
C THR A 104 -2.25 1.43 2.41
N ALA A 105 -1.99 2.53 3.10
CA ALA A 105 -1.38 3.72 2.54
C ALA A 105 0.11 3.50 2.18
N VAL A 106 0.38 3.08 0.95
CA VAL A 106 1.74 2.87 0.40
C VAL A 106 2.17 4.08 -0.41
N MET A 107 3.23 4.77 0.02
CA MET A 107 3.83 5.84 -0.79
C MET A 107 4.46 5.29 -2.06
N GLY A 108 4.16 5.91 -3.20
CA GLY A 108 4.80 5.61 -4.49
C GLY A 108 6.25 6.08 -4.52
N THR A 109 7.20 5.15 -4.71
CA THR A 109 8.62 5.45 -4.86
C THR A 109 9.18 4.75 -6.08
N LYS A 110 10.32 5.22 -6.63
CA LYS A 110 10.99 4.56 -7.77
C LYS A 110 11.24 3.08 -7.48
N GLN A 111 11.84 2.78 -6.34
CA GLN A 111 12.10 1.40 -5.92
C GLN A 111 10.82 0.55 -5.86
N ARG A 112 9.74 1.10 -5.27
CA ARG A 112 8.46 0.37 -5.19
C ARG A 112 7.80 0.22 -6.56
N ALA A 113 7.85 1.24 -7.40
CA ALA A 113 7.31 1.18 -8.77
C ALA A 113 8.07 0.20 -9.68
N GLU A 114 9.35 -0.07 -9.41
CA GLU A 114 10.13 -1.11 -10.11
C GLU A 114 9.66 -2.52 -9.70
N GLN A 115 9.36 -2.74 -8.42
CA GLN A 115 9.05 -4.05 -7.85
C GLN A 115 7.55 -4.38 -7.85
N TYR A 116 6.68 -3.38 -7.68
CA TYR A 116 5.24 -3.54 -7.48
C TYR A 116 4.43 -2.78 -8.52
N ALA A 117 3.24 -3.28 -8.78
CA ALA A 117 2.20 -2.54 -9.47
C ALA A 117 1.50 -1.61 -8.46
N LEU A 118 1.88 -0.34 -8.46
CA LEU A 118 1.24 0.67 -7.63
C LEU A 118 -0.12 1.04 -8.22
N SER A 119 -1.12 1.21 -7.37
CA SER A 119 -2.45 1.65 -7.80
C SER A 119 -2.44 3.15 -8.16
N LEU A 120 -3.53 3.60 -8.79
CA LEU A 120 -3.85 5.02 -8.87
C LEU A 120 -3.81 5.63 -7.46
N PRO A 121 -3.42 6.92 -7.33
CA PRO A 121 -3.43 7.62 -6.06
C PRO A 121 -4.81 7.67 -5.41
N ILE A 122 -4.84 7.46 -4.10
CA ILE A 122 -6.06 7.59 -3.29
C ILE A 122 -5.98 8.75 -2.30
N ALA A 123 -4.78 9.23 -1.96
CA ALA A 123 -4.60 10.33 -1.03
C ALA A 123 -3.24 11.02 -1.22
N ASP A 124 -3.13 12.24 -0.66
CA ASP A 124 -1.87 12.95 -0.52
C ASP A 124 -1.02 12.30 0.59
N GLY A 125 0.25 12.08 0.31
CA GLY A 125 1.24 11.51 1.23
C GLY A 125 2.34 12.51 1.62
N THR A 126 2.18 13.80 1.29
CA THR A 126 3.15 14.86 1.61
C THR A 126 3.56 14.81 3.07
N VAL A 127 4.86 14.75 3.33
CA VAL A 127 5.39 14.60 4.69
C VAL A 127 5.41 15.95 5.41
N ALA A 128 5.01 15.94 6.67
CA ALA A 128 5.09 17.08 7.59
C ALA A 128 5.48 16.58 8.99
N LEU A 129 5.55 17.48 9.95
CA LEU A 129 5.87 17.19 11.33
C LEU A 129 4.72 17.55 12.26
N VAL A 130 4.57 16.76 13.32
CA VAL A 130 3.75 17.11 14.48
C VAL A 130 4.62 17.25 15.71
N LYS A 131 4.31 18.24 16.53
CA LYS A 131 4.95 18.52 17.83
C LYS A 131 3.93 18.47 18.97
N ARG A 132 4.42 18.51 20.19
CA ARG A 132 3.54 18.76 21.34
C ARG A 132 2.91 20.13 21.25
N LYS A 133 1.64 20.23 21.63
CA LYS A 133 0.94 21.52 21.72
C LYS A 133 1.61 22.42 22.73
N GLY A 134 1.84 23.69 22.34
CA GLY A 134 2.45 24.69 23.21
C GLY A 134 3.96 24.55 23.39
N ASP A 135 4.63 23.69 22.63
CA ASP A 135 6.09 23.65 22.59
C ASP A 135 6.60 24.67 21.57
N ASP A 136 6.91 25.86 22.03
CA ASP A 136 7.37 26.99 21.19
C ASP A 136 8.89 27.00 20.99
N THR A 137 9.61 25.94 21.41
CA THR A 137 11.06 25.86 21.22
C THR A 137 11.45 25.66 19.76
N TYR A 138 10.52 25.22 18.93
CA TYR A 138 10.66 25.11 17.48
C TYR A 138 9.32 25.36 16.77
N THR A 139 9.38 26.06 15.66
CA THR A 139 8.20 26.46 14.86
C THR A 139 8.29 25.98 13.42
N LYS A 140 9.47 25.57 12.99
CA LYS A 140 9.77 25.09 11.64
C LYS A 140 10.81 23.98 11.72
N LEU A 141 11.02 23.27 10.61
CA LEU A 141 11.90 22.13 10.52
C LEU A 141 13.35 22.48 10.90
N GLU A 142 13.86 23.66 10.48
CA GLU A 142 15.24 24.07 10.74
C GLU A 142 15.54 24.26 12.22
N ASP A 143 14.54 24.45 13.06
CA ASP A 143 14.70 24.60 14.51
C ASP A 143 14.94 23.24 15.20
N LEU A 144 14.79 22.12 14.49
CA LEU A 144 14.92 20.77 15.03
C LEU A 144 16.37 20.23 15.03
N ALA A 145 17.37 21.09 14.84
CA ALA A 145 18.76 20.68 14.93
C ALA A 145 19.07 20.07 16.32
N GLY A 146 19.68 18.87 16.31
CA GLY A 146 20.00 18.11 17.53
C GLY A 146 18.82 17.41 18.20
N LYS A 147 17.63 17.45 17.58
CA LYS A 147 16.39 16.88 18.09
C LYS A 147 16.16 15.43 17.63
N VAL A 148 15.21 14.77 18.28
CA VAL A 148 14.80 13.40 17.95
C VAL A 148 13.45 13.42 17.25
N ILE A 149 13.40 12.90 16.02
CA ILE A 149 12.17 12.78 15.22
C ILE A 149 11.76 11.30 15.15
N GLY A 150 10.54 11.00 15.56
CA GLY A 150 9.93 9.67 15.41
C GLY A 150 9.45 9.44 13.98
N VAL A 151 9.69 8.24 13.45
CA VAL A 151 9.23 7.77 12.15
C VAL A 151 8.80 6.31 12.25
N GLN A 152 8.01 5.82 11.31
CA GLN A 152 7.65 4.41 11.28
C GLN A 152 8.69 3.58 10.52
N ALA A 153 9.01 2.40 11.05
CA ALA A 153 9.92 1.45 10.43
C ALA A 153 9.41 0.97 9.05
N GLY A 154 10.28 1.01 8.05
CA GLY A 154 9.94 0.62 6.67
C GLY A 154 9.16 1.68 5.89
N ALA A 155 8.70 2.75 6.52
CA ALA A 155 8.01 3.85 5.84
C ALA A 155 8.99 4.82 5.17
N MET A 156 8.50 5.56 4.17
CA MET A 156 9.35 6.48 3.40
C MET A 156 9.67 7.78 4.12
N GLN A 157 8.93 8.12 5.14
CA GLN A 157 9.14 9.34 5.94
C GLN A 157 10.57 9.45 6.45
N SER A 158 11.18 8.35 6.92
CA SER A 158 12.57 8.35 7.37
C SER A 158 13.56 8.74 6.26
N LYS A 159 13.36 8.21 5.03
CA LYS A 159 14.20 8.56 3.89
C LYS A 159 14.01 10.00 3.43
N ILE A 160 12.76 10.49 3.42
CA ILE A 160 12.42 11.86 3.04
C ILE A 160 13.04 12.87 4.02
N VAL A 161 12.91 12.63 5.33
CA VAL A 161 13.53 13.48 6.36
C VAL A 161 15.06 13.46 6.23
N ARG A 162 15.69 12.28 6.07
CA ARG A 162 17.15 12.18 5.86
C ARG A 162 17.61 12.95 4.63
N ALA A 163 16.95 12.78 3.49
CA ALA A 163 17.30 13.50 2.26
C ALA A 163 17.21 15.03 2.44
N HIS A 164 16.21 15.50 3.17
CA HIS A 164 16.07 16.92 3.49
C HIS A 164 17.21 17.42 4.41
N VAL A 165 17.54 16.67 5.45
CA VAL A 165 18.69 16.93 6.34
C VAL A 165 19.99 17.01 5.56
N ASP A 166 20.23 16.05 4.66
CA ASP A 166 21.44 16.02 3.84
C ASP A 166 21.52 17.21 2.87
N ALA A 167 20.38 17.65 2.33
CA ALA A 167 20.30 18.85 1.51
C ALA A 167 20.66 20.12 2.30
N LEU A 168 20.14 20.26 3.51
CA LEU A 168 20.47 21.38 4.41
C LEU A 168 21.96 21.40 4.79
N ARG A 169 22.53 20.24 5.11
CA ARG A 169 23.98 20.11 5.39
C ARG A 169 24.83 20.49 4.19
N SER A 170 24.44 20.07 3.00
CA SER A 170 25.12 20.41 1.76
C SER A 170 25.06 21.90 1.44
N ALA A 171 24.03 22.60 1.91
CA ALA A 171 23.89 24.06 1.85
C ALA A 171 24.64 24.79 2.95
N GLY A 172 25.42 24.09 3.80
CA GLY A 172 26.27 24.65 4.84
C GLY A 172 25.59 24.81 6.22
N ALA A 173 24.39 24.28 6.39
CA ALA A 173 23.74 24.27 7.70
C ALA A 173 24.38 23.21 8.63
N ALA A 174 24.73 23.59 9.85
CA ALA A 174 25.14 22.67 10.89
C ALA A 174 23.89 21.97 11.47
N TRP A 175 23.25 21.12 10.65
CA TRP A 175 21.98 20.51 10.99
C TRP A 175 22.11 18.99 11.10
N ASP A 176 21.64 18.47 12.22
CA ASP A 176 21.61 17.04 12.49
C ASP A 176 20.35 16.69 13.27
N VAL A 177 19.73 15.56 12.95
CA VAL A 177 18.61 15.01 13.69
C VAL A 177 18.84 13.53 13.94
N THR A 178 18.33 13.04 15.06
CA THR A 178 18.25 11.60 15.32
C THR A 178 16.88 11.11 14.88
N LEU A 179 16.83 10.14 13.96
CA LEU A 179 15.58 9.44 13.63
C LEU A 179 15.43 8.22 14.50
N LYS A 180 14.31 8.16 15.24
CA LYS A 180 13.92 7.00 16.04
C LYS A 180 12.80 6.27 15.33
N GLU A 181 13.05 5.01 14.98
CA GLU A 181 12.07 4.17 14.30
C GLU A 181 11.16 3.43 15.29
N TYR A 182 9.87 3.38 14.97
CA TYR A 182 8.83 2.72 15.75
C TYR A 182 8.10 1.69 14.88
N ILE A 183 7.54 0.67 15.50
CA ILE A 183 6.74 -0.34 14.78
C ILE A 183 5.47 0.29 14.21
N ASP A 184 4.81 1.15 14.99
CA ASP A 184 3.65 1.94 14.55
C ASP A 184 3.68 3.37 15.10
N TYR A 185 2.84 4.23 14.52
CA TYR A 185 2.80 5.65 14.90
C TYR A 185 2.19 5.90 16.28
N ASN A 186 1.36 4.99 16.83
CA ASN A 186 0.78 5.19 18.16
C ASN A 186 1.87 5.17 19.24
N GLU A 187 2.90 4.31 19.08
CA GLU A 187 4.09 4.30 19.95
C GLU A 187 4.86 5.63 19.82
N ALA A 188 5.08 6.12 18.59
CA ALA A 188 5.77 7.38 18.33
C ALA A 188 5.02 8.58 18.97
N TYR A 189 3.69 8.65 18.79
CA TYR A 189 2.88 9.70 19.40
C TYR A 189 2.87 9.63 20.94
N SER A 190 2.88 8.43 21.52
CA SER A 190 3.00 8.23 22.96
C SER A 190 4.34 8.74 23.49
N ASP A 191 5.43 8.48 22.77
CA ASP A 191 6.77 8.98 23.12
C ASP A 191 6.88 10.49 22.93
N LEU A 192 6.21 11.07 21.91
CA LEU A 192 6.14 12.52 21.72
C LEU A 192 5.45 13.21 22.90
N VAL A 193 4.27 12.72 23.31
CA VAL A 193 3.53 13.25 24.47
C VAL A 193 4.35 13.15 25.75
N ALA A 194 5.07 12.04 25.95
CA ALA A 194 5.93 11.81 27.10
C ALA A 194 7.24 12.61 27.09
N GLY A 195 7.53 13.37 26.01
CA GLY A 195 8.76 14.16 25.86
C GLY A 195 10.02 13.32 25.62
N ARG A 196 9.88 12.05 25.20
CA ARG A 196 11.00 11.18 24.86
C ARG A 196 11.55 11.41 23.45
N ILE A 197 10.77 12.05 22.61
CA ILE A 197 11.13 12.59 21.29
C ILE A 197 10.54 13.99 21.14
N ASP A 198 11.03 14.73 20.15
CA ASP A 198 10.66 16.13 19.97
C ASP A 198 9.55 16.31 18.91
N ALA A 199 9.57 15.53 17.84
CA ALA A 199 8.58 15.57 16.77
C ALA A 199 8.30 14.17 16.21
N VAL A 200 7.22 14.04 15.43
CA VAL A 200 6.94 12.84 14.62
C VAL A 200 6.73 13.29 13.18
N ALA A 201 7.42 12.64 12.24
CA ALA A 201 7.21 12.83 10.80
C ALA A 201 6.21 11.81 10.26
N ASN A 202 5.11 12.31 9.69
CA ASN A 202 4.10 11.49 9.04
C ASN A 202 3.50 12.28 7.86
N SER A 203 2.52 11.72 7.15
CA SER A 203 1.83 12.47 6.10
C SER A 203 0.97 13.58 6.70
N LEU A 204 0.91 14.70 6.02
CA LEU A 204 0.14 15.86 6.45
C LEU A 204 -1.34 15.52 6.75
N PRO A 205 -2.07 14.74 5.92
CA PRO A 205 -3.44 14.37 6.23
C PRO A 205 -3.60 13.60 7.55
N ASN A 206 -2.69 12.66 7.86
CA ASN A 206 -2.69 11.95 9.15
C ASN A 206 -2.47 12.89 10.32
N LEU A 207 -1.51 13.81 10.17
CA LEU A 207 -1.17 14.76 11.24
C LEU A 207 -2.29 15.77 11.49
N LEU A 208 -2.95 16.25 10.44
CA LEU A 208 -4.12 17.12 10.56
C LEU A 208 -5.29 16.39 11.27
N PHE A 209 -5.52 15.13 10.91
CA PHE A 209 -6.51 14.31 11.62
C PHE A 209 -6.14 14.14 13.09
N LEU A 210 -4.89 13.75 13.40
CA LEU A 210 -4.40 13.60 14.77
C LEU A 210 -4.58 14.87 15.61
N ALA A 211 -4.19 16.03 15.06
CA ALA A 211 -4.31 17.31 15.76
C ALA A 211 -5.76 17.76 15.93
N LYS A 212 -6.67 17.38 15.00
CA LYS A 212 -8.10 17.60 15.13
C LYS A 212 -8.72 16.76 16.25
N GLU A 213 -8.33 15.48 16.33
CA GLU A 213 -8.83 14.55 17.36
C GLU A 213 -8.26 14.82 18.76
N ARG A 214 -7.06 15.39 18.83
CA ARG A 214 -6.35 15.66 20.10
C ARG A 214 -5.70 17.06 20.10
N PRO A 215 -6.51 18.13 19.99
CA PRO A 215 -6.00 19.49 19.80
C PRO A 215 -5.24 20.05 21.01
N GLU A 216 -5.46 19.45 22.19
CA GLU A 216 -4.75 19.81 23.42
C GLU A 216 -3.35 19.18 23.51
N MET A 217 -3.06 18.16 22.69
CA MET A 217 -1.80 17.43 22.75
C MET A 217 -0.87 17.77 21.60
N PHE A 218 -1.41 18.02 20.41
CA PHE A 218 -0.65 18.05 19.17
C PHE A 218 -0.85 19.34 18.38
N GLU A 219 0.23 19.74 17.74
CA GLU A 219 0.27 20.86 16.80
C GLU A 219 1.10 20.50 15.56
N VAL A 220 0.51 20.67 14.39
CA VAL A 220 1.17 20.34 13.13
C VAL A 220 2.03 21.51 12.69
N LEU A 221 3.28 21.23 12.33
CA LEU A 221 4.11 22.12 11.54
C LEU A 221 3.71 21.90 10.07
N SER A 222 2.99 22.85 9.51
CA SER A 222 2.36 22.69 8.18
C SER A 222 3.35 22.83 7.02
N GLU A 223 4.60 23.20 7.28
CA GLU A 223 5.64 23.25 6.25
C GLU A 223 5.97 21.82 5.78
N PRO A 224 5.79 21.51 4.49
CA PRO A 224 6.04 20.18 3.97
C PRO A 224 7.53 19.88 3.89
N ILE A 225 7.89 18.62 4.08
CA ILE A 225 9.25 18.10 3.94
C ILE A 225 9.34 17.29 2.64
N GLY A 226 10.24 17.72 1.76
CA GLY A 226 10.47 17.04 0.48
C GLY A 226 9.37 17.28 -0.55
N PRO A 227 9.32 16.49 -1.62
CA PRO A 227 8.37 16.69 -2.71
C PRO A 227 6.97 16.20 -2.33
N ARG A 228 5.98 16.64 -3.13
CA ARG A 228 4.65 16.09 -3.07
C ARG A 228 4.68 14.61 -3.48
N ILE A 229 4.13 13.76 -2.65
CA ILE A 229 4.06 12.31 -2.88
C ILE A 229 2.65 11.83 -2.59
N TYR A 230 2.25 10.71 -3.20
CA TYR A 230 0.89 10.20 -3.08
C TYR A 230 0.89 8.81 -2.48
N TYR A 231 -0.19 8.51 -1.76
CA TYR A 231 -0.53 7.17 -1.33
C TYR A 231 -1.36 6.45 -2.39
N GLY A 232 -1.05 5.21 -2.60
CA GLY A 232 -1.83 4.22 -3.32
C GLY A 232 -1.73 2.89 -2.60
N TRP A 233 -2.13 1.83 -3.28
CA TRP A 233 -1.99 0.45 -2.84
C TRP A 233 -0.95 -0.26 -3.69
N ALA A 234 -0.62 -1.53 -3.35
CA ALA A 234 0.39 -2.27 -4.08
C ALA A 234 -0.06 -3.69 -4.41
N GLY A 235 0.02 -4.05 -5.68
CA GLY A 235 -0.11 -5.41 -6.20
C GLY A 235 1.22 -5.97 -6.68
N ARG A 236 1.27 -7.28 -6.94
CA ARG A 236 2.41 -7.89 -7.61
C ARG A 236 2.48 -7.40 -9.06
N LYS A 237 3.71 -7.26 -9.57
CA LYS A 237 3.99 -6.81 -10.94
C LYS A 237 4.29 -8.00 -11.85
N ASP A 238 3.51 -9.07 -11.72
CA ASP A 238 3.57 -10.26 -12.56
C ASP A 238 2.33 -10.35 -13.48
N GLU A 239 2.41 -11.18 -14.53
CA GLU A 239 1.33 -11.35 -15.49
C GLU A 239 0.07 -11.92 -14.83
N ASP A 240 0.23 -12.85 -13.87
CA ASP A 240 -0.88 -13.48 -13.16
C ASP A 240 -1.69 -12.49 -12.33
N SER A 241 -1.09 -11.36 -11.91
CA SER A 241 -1.75 -10.35 -11.08
C SER A 241 -2.29 -9.16 -11.87
N ALA A 242 -2.05 -9.11 -13.19
CA ALA A 242 -2.37 -7.94 -14.01
C ALA A 242 -3.88 -7.61 -14.02
N SER A 243 -4.74 -8.62 -14.05
CA SER A 243 -6.20 -8.44 -14.03
C SER A 243 -6.72 -7.90 -12.71
N LEU A 244 -6.16 -8.38 -11.59
CA LEU A 244 -6.48 -7.84 -10.26
C LEU A 244 -6.04 -6.39 -10.13
N VAL A 245 -4.82 -6.07 -10.58
CA VAL A 245 -4.31 -4.68 -10.61
C VAL A 245 -5.23 -3.79 -11.43
N LYS A 246 -5.67 -4.28 -12.59
CA LYS A 246 -6.62 -3.55 -13.44
C LYS A 246 -7.96 -3.34 -12.74
N PHE A 247 -8.53 -4.38 -12.12
CA PHE A 247 -9.80 -4.29 -11.38
C PHE A 247 -9.74 -3.22 -10.29
N ILE A 248 -8.67 -3.20 -9.50
CA ILE A 248 -8.47 -2.19 -8.44
C ILE A 248 -8.37 -0.79 -9.04
N ASN A 249 -7.57 -0.60 -10.11
CA ASN A 249 -7.41 0.71 -10.74
C ASN A 249 -8.69 1.23 -11.41
N ASP A 250 -9.42 0.36 -12.10
CA ASP A 250 -10.73 0.71 -12.68
C ASP A 250 -11.71 1.15 -11.58
N GLY A 251 -11.68 0.45 -10.42
CA GLY A 251 -12.49 0.82 -9.28
C GLY A 251 -12.13 2.19 -8.68
N ILE A 252 -10.84 2.48 -8.52
CA ILE A 252 -10.37 3.80 -8.03
C ILE A 252 -10.76 4.89 -9.04
N ALA A 253 -10.55 4.67 -10.34
CA ALA A 253 -10.92 5.62 -11.40
C ALA A 253 -12.43 5.93 -11.35
N ARG A 254 -13.28 4.91 -11.25
CA ARG A 254 -14.74 5.06 -11.13
C ARG A 254 -15.14 5.87 -9.89
N LEU A 255 -14.53 5.61 -8.72
CA LEU A 255 -14.78 6.38 -7.49
C LEU A 255 -14.34 7.85 -7.63
N ASN A 256 -13.26 8.12 -8.37
CA ASN A 256 -12.83 9.47 -8.71
C ASN A 256 -13.85 10.17 -9.64
N GLU A 257 -14.22 9.52 -10.74
CA GLU A 257 -15.13 10.07 -11.75
C GLU A 257 -16.52 10.38 -11.17
N SER A 258 -17.01 9.54 -10.26
CA SER A 258 -18.29 9.75 -9.57
C SER A 258 -18.22 10.79 -8.44
N GLY A 259 -17.03 11.20 -8.01
CA GLY A 259 -16.81 12.07 -6.87
C GLY A 259 -16.97 11.38 -5.51
N GLU A 260 -17.18 10.06 -5.48
CA GLU A 260 -17.30 9.30 -4.22
C GLU A 260 -15.98 9.29 -3.45
N LEU A 261 -14.83 9.24 -4.14
CA LEU A 261 -13.52 9.29 -3.46
C LEU A 261 -13.37 10.59 -2.66
N ASN A 262 -13.77 11.74 -3.22
CA ASN A 262 -13.74 13.03 -2.51
C ASN A 262 -14.66 13.04 -1.29
N LYS A 263 -15.87 12.48 -1.40
CA LYS A 263 -16.80 12.37 -0.26
C LYS A 263 -16.22 11.49 0.86
N MET A 264 -15.55 10.39 0.51
CA MET A 264 -14.85 9.55 1.49
C MET A 264 -13.69 10.31 2.15
N GLN A 265 -12.94 11.11 1.38
CA GLN A 265 -11.89 11.99 1.92
C GLN A 265 -12.46 13.03 2.88
N GLU A 266 -13.53 13.72 2.50
CA GLU A 266 -14.22 14.68 3.37
C GLU A 266 -14.74 14.03 4.67
N LYS A 267 -15.32 12.84 4.57
CA LYS A 267 -15.79 12.06 5.73
C LYS A 267 -14.67 11.81 6.74
N TRP A 268 -13.53 11.35 6.27
CA TRP A 268 -12.46 10.87 7.15
C TRP A 268 -11.44 11.94 7.54
N PHE A 269 -11.09 12.81 6.61
CA PHE A 269 -10.07 13.86 6.84
C PHE A 269 -10.69 15.24 7.10
N GLY A 270 -11.94 15.45 6.68
CA GLY A 270 -12.61 16.74 6.74
C GLY A 270 -12.37 17.65 5.55
N PHE A 271 -11.67 17.17 4.53
CA PHE A 271 -11.39 17.91 3.26
C PHE A 271 -11.11 16.91 2.12
N ALA A 272 -11.39 17.33 0.90
CA ALA A 272 -10.99 16.62 -0.31
C ALA A 272 -9.53 16.91 -0.64
N MET A 273 -8.83 15.94 -1.23
CA MET A 273 -7.43 16.03 -1.63
C MET A 273 -7.32 16.04 -3.15
N GLU A 274 -6.50 16.94 -3.69
CA GLU A 274 -6.15 16.89 -5.10
C GLU A 274 -5.14 15.77 -5.34
N VAL A 275 -5.60 14.71 -6.01
CA VAL A 275 -4.76 13.57 -6.42
C VAL A 275 -4.86 13.36 -7.92
N PRO A 276 -3.79 12.88 -8.60
CA PRO A 276 -3.87 12.44 -9.99
C PRO A 276 -4.89 11.31 -10.15
N THR A 277 -5.78 11.42 -11.12
CA THR A 277 -6.92 10.51 -11.29
C THR A 277 -6.77 9.53 -12.45
N ASP A 278 -5.89 9.83 -13.41
CA ASP A 278 -5.75 9.13 -14.70
C ASP A 278 -4.48 8.29 -14.82
N LYS A 279 -3.53 8.50 -13.93
CA LYS A 279 -2.23 7.80 -13.96
C LYS A 279 -1.58 7.74 -12.59
N VAL A 280 -0.73 6.74 -12.41
CA VAL A 280 0.24 6.70 -11.32
C VAL A 280 1.33 7.73 -11.65
N PRO A 281 1.54 8.78 -10.83
CA PRO A 281 2.59 9.74 -11.09
C PRO A 281 3.96 9.08 -11.09
N PRO A 282 4.90 9.50 -11.95
CA PRO A 282 6.26 9.04 -11.86
C PRO A 282 6.82 9.42 -10.48
N PRO A 283 7.32 8.47 -9.70
CA PRO A 283 7.81 8.76 -8.36
C PRO A 283 9.10 9.58 -8.41
N GLU A 284 9.17 10.60 -7.57
CA GLU A 284 10.32 11.51 -7.48
C GLU A 284 11.45 10.96 -6.57
N PHE A 285 11.14 10.02 -5.68
CA PHE A 285 12.07 9.35 -4.75
C PHE A 285 12.40 7.94 -5.13
#